data_8d5222ee8768637e7e16d878ce0a7033
#
_entry.id   8d5222ee8768637e7e16d878ce0a7033
#
_cell.length_a   1.000
_cell.length_b   1.000
_cell.length_c   1.000
_cell.angle_alpha   90.00
_cell.angle_beta   90.00
_cell.angle_gamma   90.00
#
_symmetry.space_group_name_H-M   'P 1'
#
loop_
_entity.id
_entity.type
_entity.pdbx_description
1 polymer ?
#
loop_
_entity_poly.entity_id
_entity_poly.type
_entity_poly.pdbx_seq_one_letter_code
_entity_poly.pdbx_strand_id
1 'polypeptide(L)'
;MEKYLYIALFAPLVSSLFVALFASRPKMIFTGIVASMLIALSMVASFILLIDVNMMDWISAGNLVIPFGFVVDEVSVIMMVTVTLVSTIVHIYSIGYMDHDKSFNRFFSYLSAFVFSMMILVMSDNFVGLFIGWEGVGLCSWLLIGFWYHKHSASWAANEAFIMNRIADLGMLMGLFLIYWNVGS
;
A
#
# COMPACT_ATOMS: atom_id res chain seq x y z
N MET A 1 -9.38 8.98 -18.69
CA MET A 1 -8.71 9.23 -17.41
C MET A 1 -8.82 8.04 -16.46
N GLU A 2 -9.97 7.41 -16.31
CA GLU A 2 -10.15 6.21 -15.45
C GLU A 2 -9.10 5.12 -15.63
N LYS A 3 -8.67 4.86 -16.86
CA LYS A 3 -7.62 3.84 -17.13
C LYS A 3 -6.31 4.10 -16.39
N TYR A 4 -5.94 5.35 -16.21
CA TYR A 4 -4.71 5.72 -15.49
C TYR A 4 -4.86 5.51 -13.99
N LEU A 5 -6.07 5.70 -13.42
CA LEU A 5 -6.37 5.36 -12.05
C LEU A 5 -6.13 3.86 -11.79
N TYR A 6 -6.71 3.01 -12.64
CA TYR A 6 -6.51 1.56 -12.51
C TYR A 6 -5.04 1.18 -12.61
N ILE A 7 -4.28 1.83 -13.50
CA ILE A 7 -2.84 1.58 -13.62
C ILE A 7 -2.11 2.05 -12.36
N ALA A 8 -2.38 3.27 -11.88
CA ALA A 8 -1.73 3.82 -10.71
C ALA A 8 -1.97 2.95 -9.47
N LEU A 9 -3.22 2.51 -9.27
CA LEU A 9 -3.62 1.70 -8.11
C LEU A 9 -3.20 0.24 -8.23
N PHE A 10 -3.49 -0.40 -9.36
CA PHE A 10 -3.34 -1.86 -9.48
C PHE A 10 -1.96 -2.33 -9.98
N ALA A 11 -1.14 -1.46 -10.58
CA ALA A 11 0.21 -1.88 -10.99
C ALA A 11 1.06 -2.34 -9.79
N PRO A 12 1.07 -1.66 -8.62
CA PRO A 12 1.75 -2.18 -7.43
C PRO A 12 1.17 -3.50 -6.92
N LEU A 13 -0.16 -3.69 -6.98
CA LEU A 13 -0.79 -4.94 -6.59
C LEU A 13 -0.39 -6.09 -7.51
N VAL A 14 -0.46 -5.86 -8.82
CA VAL A 14 -0.03 -6.85 -9.83
C VAL A 14 1.45 -7.19 -9.63
N SER A 15 2.29 -6.19 -9.36
CA SER A 15 3.69 -6.39 -9.02
C SER A 15 3.86 -7.30 -7.81
N SER A 16 3.17 -7.00 -6.72
CA SER A 16 3.23 -7.79 -5.48
C SER A 16 2.81 -9.25 -5.72
N LEU A 17 1.66 -9.47 -6.34
CA LEU A 17 1.13 -10.81 -6.63
C LEU A 17 2.03 -11.58 -7.60
N PHE A 18 2.49 -10.94 -8.67
CA PHE A 18 3.39 -11.55 -9.64
C PHE A 18 4.68 -12.05 -8.94
N VAL A 19 5.32 -11.18 -8.17
CA VAL A 19 6.55 -11.54 -7.48
C VAL A 19 6.30 -12.57 -6.36
N ALA A 20 5.14 -12.53 -5.70
CA ALA A 20 4.75 -13.52 -4.69
C ALA A 20 4.69 -14.94 -5.25
N LEU A 21 4.28 -15.13 -6.51
CA LEU A 21 4.28 -16.44 -7.17
C LEU A 21 5.69 -17.07 -7.25
N PHE A 22 6.72 -16.24 -7.19
CA PHE A 22 8.12 -16.68 -7.21
C PHE A 22 8.79 -16.62 -5.84
N ALA A 23 8.03 -16.34 -4.77
CA ALA A 23 8.58 -16.13 -3.42
C ALA A 23 9.35 -17.36 -2.88
N SER A 24 8.93 -18.57 -3.24
CA SER A 24 9.58 -19.82 -2.86
C SER A 24 10.72 -20.25 -3.80
N ARG A 25 10.92 -19.51 -4.90
CA ARG A 25 11.96 -19.83 -5.88
C ARG A 25 13.27 -19.15 -5.52
N PRO A 26 14.43 -19.70 -5.99
CA PRO A 26 15.69 -19.01 -5.84
C PRO A 26 15.63 -17.62 -6.47
N LYS A 27 16.49 -16.72 -6.01
CA LYS A 27 16.60 -15.35 -6.47
C LYS A 27 16.47 -15.24 -7.99
N MET A 28 15.59 -14.36 -8.42
CA MET A 28 15.38 -14.01 -9.82
C MET A 28 15.49 -12.49 -9.99
N ILE A 29 16.59 -11.98 -10.47
CA ILE A 29 16.79 -10.53 -10.74
C ILE A 29 15.66 -9.99 -11.62
N PHE A 30 15.16 -10.83 -12.54
CA PHE A 30 14.02 -10.49 -13.40
C PHE A 30 12.78 -10.05 -12.61
N THR A 31 12.46 -10.69 -11.47
CA THR A 31 11.31 -10.30 -10.66
C THR A 31 11.48 -8.91 -10.05
N GLY A 32 12.69 -8.56 -9.60
CA GLY A 32 13.00 -7.23 -9.11
C GLY A 32 12.89 -6.14 -10.19
N ILE A 33 13.35 -6.44 -11.41
CA ILE A 33 13.24 -5.53 -12.56
C ILE A 33 11.77 -5.32 -12.92
N VAL A 34 10.98 -6.38 -13.02
CA VAL A 34 9.53 -6.29 -13.32
C VAL A 34 8.81 -5.51 -12.24
N ALA A 35 9.11 -5.75 -10.96
CA ALA A 35 8.53 -4.99 -9.85
C ALA A 35 8.84 -3.50 -9.99
N SER A 36 10.11 -3.13 -10.22
CA SER A 36 10.52 -1.74 -10.39
C SER A 36 9.84 -1.06 -11.58
N MET A 37 9.69 -1.77 -12.70
CA MET A 37 9.00 -1.25 -13.89
C MET A 37 7.51 -1.00 -13.62
N LEU A 38 6.82 -1.90 -12.91
CA LEU A 38 5.40 -1.73 -12.58
C LEU A 38 5.17 -0.56 -11.62
N ILE A 39 6.06 -0.35 -10.65
CA ILE A 39 6.01 0.81 -9.77
C ILE A 39 6.30 2.11 -10.54
N ALA A 40 7.28 2.11 -11.45
CA ALA A 40 7.55 3.25 -12.33
C ALA A 40 6.36 3.57 -13.25
N LEU A 41 5.65 2.55 -13.74
CA LEU A 41 4.42 2.73 -14.51
C LEU A 41 3.31 3.38 -13.67
N SER A 42 3.16 2.96 -12.41
CA SER A 42 2.25 3.60 -11.46
C SER A 42 2.61 5.08 -11.23
N MET A 43 3.91 5.39 -11.12
CA MET A 43 4.40 6.77 -11.00
C MET A 43 3.99 7.62 -12.22
N VAL A 44 4.23 7.14 -13.43
CA VAL A 44 3.85 7.85 -14.67
C VAL A 44 2.33 8.06 -14.74
N ALA A 45 1.54 7.05 -14.38
CA ALA A 45 0.09 7.16 -14.34
C ALA A 45 -0.37 8.21 -13.31
N SER A 46 0.28 8.31 -12.17
CA SER A 46 -0.05 9.28 -11.11
C SER A 46 0.14 10.75 -11.55
N PHE A 47 1.09 11.02 -12.44
CA PHE A 47 1.29 12.37 -13.00
C PHE A 47 0.14 12.86 -13.90
N ILE A 48 -0.69 11.97 -14.41
CA ILE A 48 -1.73 12.28 -15.41
C ILE A 48 -3.12 12.38 -14.76
N LEU A 49 -3.23 12.03 -13.46
CA LEU A 49 -4.51 11.84 -12.80
C LEU A 49 -5.00 13.10 -12.08
N LEU A 50 -6.20 13.55 -12.49
CA LEU A 50 -7.11 14.38 -11.69
C LEU A 50 -8.50 13.82 -11.94
N ILE A 51 -9.01 12.99 -11.03
CA ILE A 51 -10.30 12.32 -11.23
C ILE A 51 -10.95 11.93 -9.90
N ASP A 52 -12.27 12.01 -9.92
CA ASP A 52 -13.16 11.51 -8.88
C ASP A 52 -13.91 10.29 -9.44
N VAL A 53 -13.75 9.12 -8.83
CA VAL A 53 -14.35 7.86 -9.29
C VAL A 53 -14.93 7.07 -8.13
N ASN A 54 -16.22 6.86 -8.18
CA ASN A 54 -16.92 5.92 -7.33
C ASN A 54 -17.02 4.55 -8.04
N MET A 55 -16.37 3.51 -7.49
CA MET A 55 -16.34 2.19 -8.11
C MET A 55 -17.58 1.37 -7.80
N MET A 56 -18.03 1.34 -6.55
CA MET A 56 -19.18 0.58 -6.12
C MET A 56 -19.57 0.93 -4.67
N ASP A 57 -20.84 0.70 -4.34
CA ASP A 57 -21.30 0.72 -2.96
C ASP A 57 -20.81 -0.56 -2.26
N TRP A 58 -19.96 -0.41 -1.26
CA TRP A 58 -19.33 -1.55 -0.62
C TRP A 58 -20.09 -2.03 0.62
N ILE A 59 -20.41 -1.12 1.51
CA ILE A 59 -21.15 -1.42 2.73
C ILE A 59 -22.45 -0.62 2.71
N SER A 60 -23.59 -1.31 2.78
CA SER A 60 -24.89 -0.69 2.94
C SER A 60 -25.61 -1.32 4.15
N ALA A 61 -25.83 -0.52 5.19
CA ALA A 61 -26.51 -0.94 6.41
C ALA A 61 -27.54 0.12 6.83
N GLY A 62 -28.79 -0.07 6.47
CA GLY A 62 -29.84 0.91 6.71
C GLY A 62 -29.57 2.23 5.99
N ASN A 63 -29.40 3.31 6.73
CA ASN A 63 -29.12 4.64 6.15
C ASN A 63 -27.61 4.88 5.90
N LEU A 64 -26.73 3.97 6.33
CA LEU A 64 -25.30 4.06 6.12
C LEU A 64 -24.93 3.38 4.80
N VAL A 65 -24.46 4.17 3.83
CA VAL A 65 -23.88 3.67 2.57
C VAL A 65 -22.44 4.14 2.50
N ILE A 66 -21.51 3.21 2.43
CA ILE A 66 -20.08 3.49 2.27
C ILE A 66 -19.66 3.00 0.89
N PRO A 67 -19.36 3.93 -0.04
CA PRO A 67 -18.86 3.56 -1.35
C PRO A 67 -17.41 3.11 -1.27
N PHE A 68 -16.97 2.26 -2.18
CA PHE A 68 -15.55 2.02 -2.47
C PHE A 68 -15.16 2.97 -3.60
N GLY A 69 -14.83 4.19 -3.21
CA GLY A 69 -14.51 5.27 -4.12
C GLY A 69 -13.10 5.81 -3.92
N PHE A 70 -12.62 6.52 -4.91
CA PHE A 70 -11.32 7.17 -4.90
C PHE A 70 -11.46 8.62 -5.37
N VAL A 71 -10.95 9.55 -4.57
CA VAL A 71 -10.83 10.96 -4.90
C VAL A 71 -9.37 11.28 -5.18
N VAL A 72 -9.11 11.80 -6.36
CA VAL A 72 -7.77 12.20 -6.78
C VAL A 72 -7.80 13.69 -7.10
N ASP A 73 -7.61 14.49 -6.08
CA ASP A 73 -7.46 15.93 -6.14
C ASP A 73 -5.98 16.34 -6.28
N GLU A 74 -5.70 17.62 -6.32
CA GLU A 74 -4.33 18.15 -6.46
C GLU A 74 -3.41 17.68 -5.31
N VAL A 75 -3.94 17.57 -4.09
CA VAL A 75 -3.17 17.12 -2.92
C VAL A 75 -2.88 15.64 -3.03
N SER A 76 -3.87 14.83 -3.37
CA SER A 76 -3.72 13.40 -3.59
C SER A 76 -2.70 13.10 -4.70
N VAL A 77 -2.73 13.85 -5.82
CA VAL A 77 -1.75 13.71 -6.91
C VAL A 77 -0.33 13.97 -6.42
N ILE A 78 -0.11 15.06 -5.67
CA ILE A 78 1.23 15.38 -5.14
C ILE A 78 1.71 14.24 -4.22
N MET A 79 0.84 13.71 -3.37
CA MET A 79 1.17 12.60 -2.48
C MET A 79 1.44 11.31 -3.26
N MET A 80 0.60 10.97 -4.24
CA MET A 80 0.78 9.79 -5.10
C MET A 80 2.12 9.85 -5.86
N VAL A 81 2.43 10.99 -6.45
CA VAL A 81 3.70 11.20 -7.17
C VAL A 81 4.88 11.05 -6.22
N THR A 82 4.82 11.66 -5.05
CA THR A 82 5.89 11.57 -4.05
C THR A 82 6.11 10.11 -3.61
N VAL A 83 5.04 9.40 -3.26
CA VAL A 83 5.09 7.99 -2.83
C VAL A 83 5.66 7.11 -3.93
N THR A 84 5.14 7.22 -5.14
CA THR A 84 5.56 6.34 -6.26
C THR A 84 6.96 6.67 -6.76
N LEU A 85 7.38 7.95 -6.74
CA LEU A 85 8.74 8.37 -7.08
C LEU A 85 9.76 7.75 -6.11
N VAL A 86 9.57 7.97 -4.82
CA VAL A 86 10.45 7.44 -3.78
C VAL A 86 10.47 5.91 -3.84
N SER A 87 9.30 5.28 -3.97
CA SER A 87 9.19 3.83 -4.08
C SER A 87 9.90 3.27 -5.30
N THR A 88 9.84 3.95 -6.45
CA THR A 88 10.58 3.54 -7.65
C THR A 88 12.09 3.55 -7.41
N ILE A 89 12.60 4.63 -6.80
CA ILE A 89 14.04 4.74 -6.47
C ILE A 89 14.45 3.63 -5.49
N VAL A 90 13.62 3.38 -4.47
CA VAL A 90 13.88 2.32 -3.47
C VAL A 90 13.85 0.94 -4.12
N HIS A 91 12.91 0.65 -5.03
CA HIS A 91 12.87 -0.62 -5.75
C HIS A 91 14.14 -0.83 -6.59
N ILE A 92 14.58 0.19 -7.34
CA ILE A 92 15.82 0.10 -8.15
C ILE A 92 17.03 -0.12 -7.25
N TYR A 93 17.17 0.64 -6.17
CA TYR A 93 18.24 0.48 -5.19
C TYR A 93 18.25 -0.93 -4.57
N SER A 94 17.07 -1.45 -4.24
CA SER A 94 16.91 -2.75 -3.59
C SER A 94 17.33 -3.92 -4.47
N ILE A 95 17.38 -3.78 -5.79
CA ILE A 95 17.90 -4.82 -6.69
C ILE A 95 19.36 -5.14 -6.33
N GLY A 96 20.18 -4.11 -6.14
CA GLY A 96 21.57 -4.30 -5.71
C GLY A 96 21.71 -4.64 -4.22
N TYR A 97 20.90 -4.00 -3.37
CA TYR A 97 20.97 -4.20 -1.91
C TYR A 97 20.63 -5.65 -1.49
N MET A 98 19.59 -6.24 -2.10
CA MET A 98 19.11 -7.60 -1.81
C MET A 98 19.76 -8.67 -2.67
N ASP A 99 20.80 -8.32 -3.45
CA ASP A 99 21.42 -9.21 -4.43
C ASP A 99 21.93 -10.53 -3.82
N HIS A 100 22.41 -10.51 -2.59
CA HIS A 100 22.96 -11.68 -1.92
C HIS A 100 21.96 -12.42 -1.00
N ASP A 101 20.70 -11.93 -0.89
CA ASP A 101 19.71 -12.54 -0.02
C ASP A 101 18.91 -13.63 -0.74
N LYS A 102 18.72 -14.79 -0.07
CA LYS A 102 17.93 -15.92 -0.60
C LYS A 102 16.45 -15.58 -0.74
N SER A 103 15.96 -14.63 0.02
CA SER A 103 14.55 -14.22 0.06
C SER A 103 14.26 -12.97 -0.78
N PHE A 104 15.10 -12.69 -1.79
CA PHE A 104 14.99 -11.56 -2.70
C PHE A 104 13.56 -11.34 -3.22
N ASN A 105 12.93 -12.36 -3.78
CA ASN A 105 11.58 -12.25 -4.34
C ASN A 105 10.54 -11.88 -3.26
N ARG A 106 10.63 -12.46 -2.06
CA ARG A 106 9.72 -12.16 -0.96
C ARG A 106 9.81 -10.69 -0.52
N PHE A 107 11.03 -10.12 -0.49
CA PHE A 107 11.24 -8.71 -0.18
C PHE A 107 10.51 -7.79 -1.16
N PHE A 108 10.66 -8.01 -2.46
CA PHE A 108 10.01 -7.20 -3.49
C PHE A 108 8.49 -7.34 -3.47
N SER A 109 7.97 -8.53 -3.14
CA SER A 109 6.53 -8.70 -2.96
C SER A 109 5.98 -7.84 -1.82
N TYR A 110 6.63 -7.83 -0.67
CA TYR A 110 6.23 -7.02 0.48
C TYR A 110 6.35 -5.52 0.21
N LEU A 111 7.44 -5.12 -0.46
CA LEU A 111 7.67 -3.72 -0.81
C LEU A 111 6.60 -3.21 -1.80
N SER A 112 6.24 -4.00 -2.81
CA SER A 112 5.17 -3.64 -3.75
C SER A 112 3.78 -3.63 -3.09
N ALA A 113 3.51 -4.56 -2.15
CA ALA A 113 2.27 -4.57 -1.36
C ALA A 113 2.15 -3.32 -0.48
N PHE A 114 3.26 -2.86 0.09
CA PHE A 114 3.32 -1.61 0.84
C PHE A 114 2.90 -0.43 -0.02
N VAL A 115 3.45 -0.32 -1.24
CA VAL A 115 3.10 0.77 -2.18
C VAL A 115 1.61 0.71 -2.55
N PHE A 116 1.07 -0.47 -2.80
CA PHE A 116 -0.36 -0.64 -3.09
C PHE A 116 -1.23 -0.14 -1.93
N SER A 117 -0.93 -0.55 -0.70
CA SER A 117 -1.66 -0.11 0.49
C SER A 117 -1.57 1.41 0.69
N MET A 118 -0.40 1.98 0.41
CA MET A 118 -0.19 3.43 0.48
C MET A 118 -1.00 4.18 -0.58
N MET A 119 -1.15 3.61 -1.79
CA MET A 119 -2.00 4.20 -2.83
C MET A 119 -3.48 4.19 -2.43
N ILE A 120 -3.98 3.10 -1.83
CA ILE A 120 -5.35 3.07 -1.28
C ILE A 120 -5.52 4.16 -0.23
N LEU A 121 -4.57 4.28 0.71
CA LEU A 121 -4.61 5.27 1.77
C LEU A 121 -4.74 6.69 1.24
N VAL A 122 -3.93 7.04 0.23
CA VAL A 122 -3.84 8.41 -0.31
C VAL A 122 -5.04 8.79 -1.18
N MET A 123 -5.64 7.82 -1.87
CA MET A 123 -6.73 8.06 -2.82
C MET A 123 -8.12 7.83 -2.22
N SER A 124 -8.24 7.32 -1.00
CA SER A 124 -9.54 6.97 -0.43
C SER A 124 -10.43 8.21 -0.26
N ASP A 125 -11.69 8.10 -0.68
CA ASP A 125 -12.71 9.15 -0.57
C ASP A 125 -13.45 9.15 0.78
N ASN A 126 -13.22 8.13 1.60
CA ASN A 126 -13.90 7.99 2.89
C ASN A 126 -12.99 7.39 3.97
N PHE A 127 -13.40 7.58 5.23
CA PHE A 127 -12.63 7.12 6.38
C PHE A 127 -12.44 5.61 6.47
N VAL A 128 -13.37 4.82 5.94
CA VAL A 128 -13.28 3.36 5.96
C VAL A 128 -12.21 2.88 4.99
N GLY A 129 -12.19 3.42 3.78
CA GLY A 129 -11.15 3.13 2.81
C GLY A 129 -9.77 3.62 3.28
N LEU A 130 -9.70 4.82 3.88
CA LEU A 130 -8.49 5.33 4.52
C LEU A 130 -7.99 4.38 5.61
N PHE A 131 -8.88 3.90 6.48
CA PHE A 131 -8.53 2.95 7.54
C PHE A 131 -7.98 1.63 6.99
N ILE A 132 -8.55 1.12 5.89
CA ILE A 132 -8.05 -0.11 5.24
C ILE A 132 -6.65 0.09 4.66
N GLY A 133 -6.42 1.22 3.97
CA GLY A 133 -5.09 1.56 3.48
C GLY A 133 -4.07 1.67 4.61
N TRP A 134 -4.46 2.31 5.71
CA TRP A 134 -3.64 2.45 6.92
C TRP A 134 -3.26 1.11 7.53
N GLU A 135 -4.23 0.22 7.71
CA GLU A 135 -4.03 -1.13 8.20
C GLU A 135 -3.12 -1.96 7.28
N GLY A 136 -3.29 -1.80 5.97
CA GLY A 136 -2.45 -2.47 4.97
C GLY A 136 -0.99 -2.00 5.03
N VAL A 137 -0.75 -0.70 5.20
CA VAL A 137 0.59 -0.13 5.41
C VAL A 137 1.22 -0.66 6.70
N GLY A 138 0.45 -0.72 7.79
CA GLY A 138 0.88 -1.27 9.07
C GLY A 138 1.29 -2.75 8.96
N LEU A 139 0.50 -3.55 8.27
CA LEU A 139 0.81 -4.97 8.02
C LEU A 139 2.06 -5.14 7.17
N CYS A 140 2.17 -4.40 6.06
CA CYS A 140 3.35 -4.47 5.20
C CYS A 140 4.63 -3.98 5.91
N SER A 141 4.51 -2.97 6.78
CA SER A 141 5.61 -2.52 7.64
C SER A 141 6.10 -3.62 8.56
N TRP A 142 5.17 -4.32 9.22
CA TRP A 142 5.51 -5.46 10.08
C TRP A 142 6.28 -6.54 9.32
N LEU A 143 5.83 -6.89 8.10
CA LEU A 143 6.49 -7.88 7.25
C LEU A 143 7.89 -7.43 6.80
N LEU A 144 8.09 -6.14 6.56
CA LEU A 144 9.38 -5.59 6.14
C LEU A 144 10.35 -5.41 7.31
N ILE A 145 9.89 -4.94 8.48
CA ILE A 145 10.73 -4.83 9.69
C ILE A 145 11.17 -6.23 10.14
N GLY A 146 10.23 -7.18 10.17
CA GLY A 146 10.48 -8.58 10.52
C GLY A 146 11.04 -9.43 9.40
N PHE A 147 11.53 -8.82 8.30
CA PHE A 147 11.97 -9.57 7.12
C PHE A 147 13.03 -10.63 7.45
N TRP A 148 14.02 -10.27 8.26
CA TRP A 148 15.02 -11.19 8.79
C TRP A 148 14.57 -11.78 10.13
N TYR A 149 13.44 -12.50 10.15
CA TYR A 149 12.80 -13.06 11.32
C TYR A 149 13.70 -14.01 12.14
N HIS A 150 14.79 -14.51 11.56
CA HIS A 150 15.81 -15.29 12.29
C HIS A 150 16.59 -14.45 13.31
N LYS A 151 16.63 -13.11 13.12
CA LYS A 151 17.24 -12.19 14.08
C LYS A 151 16.21 -11.82 15.13
N HIS A 152 16.47 -12.20 16.38
CA HIS A 152 15.57 -11.90 17.51
C HIS A 152 15.25 -10.41 17.62
N SER A 153 16.24 -9.53 17.43
CA SER A 153 16.05 -8.08 17.47
C SER A 153 15.07 -7.58 16.38
N ALA A 154 15.15 -8.11 15.16
CA ALA A 154 14.24 -7.72 14.07
C ALA A 154 12.81 -8.22 14.31
N SER A 155 12.67 -9.48 14.77
CA SER A 155 11.36 -10.05 15.10
C SER A 155 10.70 -9.31 16.27
N TRP A 156 11.48 -8.95 17.28
CA TRP A 156 10.97 -8.23 18.45
C TRP A 156 10.53 -6.81 18.06
N ALA A 157 11.37 -6.08 17.32
CA ALA A 157 11.04 -4.73 16.83
C ALA A 157 9.79 -4.71 15.91
N ALA A 158 9.63 -5.74 15.07
CA ALA A 158 8.44 -5.87 14.22
C ALA A 158 7.17 -6.02 15.06
N ASN A 159 7.19 -6.89 16.08
CA ASN A 159 6.05 -7.11 16.96
C ASN A 159 5.74 -5.88 17.80
N GLU A 160 6.76 -5.19 18.32
CA GLU A 160 6.59 -3.95 19.06
C GLU A 160 5.92 -2.87 18.19
N ALA A 161 6.43 -2.64 16.98
CA ALA A 161 5.86 -1.69 16.03
C ALA A 161 4.40 -2.04 15.69
N PHE A 162 4.11 -3.33 15.46
CA PHE A 162 2.75 -3.79 15.17
C PHE A 162 1.77 -3.55 16.32
N ILE A 163 2.17 -3.89 17.56
CA ILE A 163 1.33 -3.69 18.74
C ILE A 163 1.05 -2.20 18.96
N MET A 164 2.08 -1.36 18.85
CA MET A 164 1.92 0.09 19.03
C MET A 164 0.99 0.70 17.98
N ASN A 165 1.08 0.26 16.73
CA ASN A 165 0.15 0.68 15.68
C ASN A 165 -1.29 0.26 16.03
N ARG A 166 -1.51 -0.98 16.48
CA ARG A 166 -2.87 -1.46 16.86
C ARG A 166 -3.49 -0.69 18.01
N ILE A 167 -2.70 -0.25 18.97
CA ILE A 167 -3.20 0.61 20.06
C ILE A 167 -3.63 1.97 19.51
N ALA A 168 -2.84 2.55 18.60
CA ALA A 168 -3.18 3.80 17.92
C ALA A 168 -4.43 3.65 17.03
N ASP A 169 -4.58 2.52 16.30
CA ASP A 169 -5.71 2.22 15.44
C ASP A 169 -7.03 2.14 16.22
N LEU A 170 -6.99 1.62 17.45
CA LEU A 170 -8.16 1.63 18.34
C LEU A 170 -8.60 3.08 18.63
N GLY A 171 -7.66 3.98 18.92
CA GLY A 171 -7.95 5.40 19.13
C GLY A 171 -8.56 6.05 17.88
N MET A 172 -8.03 5.75 16.70
CA MET A 172 -8.55 6.21 15.42
C MET A 172 -9.99 5.73 15.18
N LEU A 173 -10.27 4.45 15.38
CA LEU A 173 -11.62 3.88 15.25
C LEU A 173 -12.62 4.53 16.21
N MET A 174 -12.23 4.75 17.46
CA MET A 174 -13.08 5.46 18.43
C MET A 174 -13.38 6.88 17.96
N GLY A 175 -12.39 7.58 17.40
CA GLY A 175 -12.57 8.89 16.78
C GLY A 175 -13.58 8.86 15.63
N LEU A 176 -13.47 7.90 14.74
CA LEU A 176 -14.40 7.71 13.62
C LEU A 176 -15.83 7.42 14.08
N PHE A 177 -16.01 6.59 15.11
CA PHE A 177 -17.33 6.33 15.69
C PHE A 177 -17.93 7.56 16.34
N LEU A 178 -17.13 8.40 17.01
CA LEU A 178 -17.59 9.67 17.57
C LEU A 178 -18.00 10.65 16.48
N ILE A 179 -17.28 10.74 15.37
CA ILE A 179 -17.65 11.56 14.21
C ILE A 179 -18.99 11.09 13.66
N TYR A 180 -19.12 9.80 13.39
CA TYR A 180 -20.37 9.22 12.90
C TYR A 180 -21.55 9.46 13.85
N TRP A 181 -21.36 9.30 15.16
CA TRP A 181 -22.39 9.52 16.15
C TRP A 181 -22.87 10.96 16.22
N ASN A 182 -21.96 11.93 16.07
CA ASN A 182 -22.30 13.36 16.22
C ASN A 182 -22.74 14.03 14.90
N VAL A 183 -22.20 13.58 13.77
CA VAL A 183 -22.42 14.20 12.46
C VAL A 183 -23.41 13.39 11.62
N GLY A 184 -23.49 12.08 11.82
CA GLY A 184 -24.47 11.22 11.16
C GLY A 184 -24.11 10.82 9.72
N SER A 185 -22.88 11.07 9.30
CA SER A 185 -22.41 10.72 7.94
C SER A 185 -20.92 10.41 7.95
#